data_aaa419e2b3981ff6abeea9935b4e45f2
#
_entry.id   aaa419e2b3981ff6abeea9935b4e45f2
#
_cell.length_a   1.000
_cell.length_b   1.000
_cell.length_c   1.000
_cell.angle_alpha   90.00
_cell.angle_beta   90.00
_cell.angle_gamma   90.00
#
_symmetry.space_group_name_H-M   'P 1'
#
loop_
_entity.id
_entity.type
_entity.pdbx_description
1 polymer ?
#
loop_
_entity_poly.entity_id
_entity_poly.type
_entity_poly.pdbx_seq_one_letter_code
_entity_poly.pdbx_strand_id
1 'polypeptide(L)'
;MKFRLEPLLNLRKHHEDDCKYKLKKEEVVLLSIQRELAAVDQRTAQEAEYLEKVGTGRIDPFLLSSGSSFLSYLWQKRVEIDEARVSQEKQVAAAREDLISARKERKTMEKLKENFMKQQNKAALNREQKTLDEIGISLVHLGKR
;
A
#
# COMPACT_ATOMS: atom_id res chain seq x y z
N MET A 1 -34.12 -6.24 -8.23
CA MET A 1 -33.35 -7.40 -7.68
C MET A 1 -32.10 -6.90 -6.99
N LYS A 2 -31.76 -7.47 -5.84
CA LYS A 2 -30.50 -7.14 -5.14
C LYS A 2 -29.34 -7.92 -5.75
N PHE A 3 -28.18 -7.31 -5.79
CA PHE A 3 -26.94 -7.96 -6.22
C PHE A 3 -26.51 -9.00 -5.17
N ARG A 4 -26.58 -10.28 -5.53
CA ARG A 4 -26.32 -11.37 -4.58
C ARG A 4 -24.90 -11.42 -4.05
N LEU A 5 -23.93 -10.84 -4.77
CA LEU A 5 -22.53 -10.82 -4.42
C LEU A 5 -22.12 -9.55 -3.63
N GLU A 6 -23.09 -8.73 -3.18
CA GLU A 6 -22.83 -7.55 -2.35
C GLU A 6 -21.99 -7.87 -1.08
N PRO A 7 -22.29 -8.95 -0.33
CA PRO A 7 -21.46 -9.33 0.82
C PRO A 7 -20.01 -9.66 0.43
N LEU A 8 -19.81 -10.28 -0.73
CA LEU A 8 -18.47 -10.58 -1.25
C LEU A 8 -17.73 -9.30 -1.65
N LEU A 9 -18.40 -8.35 -2.29
CA LEU A 9 -17.84 -7.05 -2.60
C LEU A 9 -17.39 -6.32 -1.33
N ASN A 10 -18.22 -6.32 -0.28
CA ASN A 10 -17.88 -5.73 1.01
C ASN A 10 -16.67 -6.42 1.65
N LEU A 11 -16.60 -7.74 1.58
CA LEU A 11 -15.44 -8.51 2.04
C LEU A 11 -14.16 -8.11 1.29
N ARG A 12 -14.23 -7.93 -0.03
CA ARG A 12 -13.07 -7.47 -0.83
C ARG A 12 -12.65 -6.05 -0.50
N LYS A 13 -13.59 -5.16 -0.19
CA LYS A 13 -13.28 -3.80 0.31
C LYS A 13 -12.55 -3.83 1.64
N HIS A 14 -13.02 -4.64 2.58
CA HIS A 14 -12.36 -4.82 3.88
C HIS A 14 -10.96 -5.42 3.72
N HIS A 15 -10.80 -6.40 2.85
CA HIS A 15 -9.49 -6.98 2.56
C HIS A 15 -8.51 -5.95 1.98
N GLU A 16 -8.96 -5.10 1.07
CA GLU A 16 -8.15 -3.98 0.55
C GLU A 16 -7.74 -3.01 1.66
N ASP A 17 -8.66 -2.67 2.57
CA ASP A 17 -8.38 -1.77 3.69
C ASP A 17 -7.37 -2.39 4.66
N ASP A 18 -7.46 -3.69 4.92
CA ASP A 18 -6.48 -4.44 5.72
C ASP A 18 -5.09 -4.43 5.07
N CYS A 19 -5.02 -4.60 3.75
CA CYS A 19 -3.76 -4.50 2.99
C CYS A 19 -3.18 -3.08 3.02
N LYS A 20 -4.01 -2.04 2.93
CA LYS A 20 -3.57 -0.64 3.09
C LYS A 20 -2.99 -0.39 4.47
N TYR A 21 -3.65 -0.88 5.50
CA TYR A 21 -3.18 -0.73 6.88
C TYR A 21 -1.84 -1.44 7.08
N LYS A 22 -1.72 -2.68 6.61
CA LYS A 22 -0.47 -3.45 6.67
C LYS A 22 0.67 -2.74 5.95
N LEU A 23 0.43 -2.25 4.72
CA LEU A 23 1.43 -1.49 3.96
C LEU A 23 1.90 -0.26 4.73
N LYS A 24 0.98 0.53 5.26
CA LYS A 24 1.30 1.72 6.06
C LYS A 24 2.14 1.38 7.28
N LYS A 25 1.81 0.30 7.97
CA LYS A 25 2.56 -0.20 9.13
C LYS A 25 4.01 -0.56 8.74
N GLU A 26 4.18 -1.29 7.65
CA GLU A 26 5.51 -1.67 7.15
C GLU A 26 6.33 -0.44 6.67
N GLU A 27 5.69 0.53 6.04
CA GLU A 27 6.35 1.79 5.64
C GLU A 27 6.80 2.63 6.85
N VAL A 28 6.04 2.65 7.93
CA VAL A 28 6.43 3.32 9.18
C VAL A 28 7.65 2.64 9.80
N VAL A 29 7.71 1.32 9.81
CA VAL A 29 8.88 0.56 10.29
C VAL A 29 10.10 0.86 9.43
N LEU A 30 9.96 0.88 8.10
CA LEU A 30 11.05 1.24 7.19
C LEU A 30 11.58 2.65 7.45
N LEU A 31 10.69 3.62 7.64
CA LEU A 31 11.07 4.99 7.96
C LEU A 31 11.84 5.07 9.28
N SER A 32 11.44 4.32 10.29
CA SER A 32 12.15 4.20 11.57
C SER A 32 13.58 3.68 11.39
N ILE A 33 13.75 2.62 10.60
CA ILE A 33 15.08 2.05 10.29
C ILE A 33 15.95 3.04 9.53
N GLN A 34 15.38 3.76 8.55
CA GLN A 34 16.11 4.79 7.80
C GLN A 34 16.57 5.94 8.70
N ARG A 35 15.76 6.35 9.65
CA ARG A 35 16.13 7.38 10.65
C ARG A 35 17.26 6.90 11.56
N GLU A 36 17.20 5.64 11.98
CA GLU A 36 18.25 5.02 12.80
C GLU A 36 19.56 4.94 12.03
N LEU A 37 19.51 4.55 10.74
CA LEU A 37 20.68 4.54 9.87
C LEU A 37 21.30 5.94 9.70
N ALA A 38 20.49 6.95 9.47
CA ALA A 38 20.94 8.34 9.36
C ALA A 38 21.57 8.84 10.67
N ALA A 39 21.02 8.46 11.81
CA ALA A 39 21.59 8.80 13.12
C ALA A 39 22.95 8.16 13.35
N VAL A 40 23.13 6.90 12.96
CA VAL A 40 24.43 6.20 13.03
C VAL A 40 25.44 6.83 12.08
N ASP A 41 25.05 7.17 10.85
CA ASP A 41 25.93 7.85 9.88
C ASP A 41 26.38 9.22 10.40
N GLN A 42 25.47 10.00 11.00
CA GLN A 42 25.80 11.28 11.62
C GLN A 42 26.76 11.11 12.79
N ARG A 43 26.53 10.13 13.65
CA ARG A 43 27.40 9.82 14.78
C ARG A 43 28.80 9.41 14.32
N THR A 44 28.88 8.60 13.28
CA THR A 44 30.13 8.16 12.66
C THR A 44 30.91 9.36 12.13
N ALA A 45 30.26 10.26 11.42
CA ALA A 45 30.90 11.49 10.90
C ALA A 45 31.41 12.41 12.02
N GLN A 46 30.64 12.59 13.08
CA GLN A 46 31.04 13.39 14.25
C GLN A 46 32.25 12.78 14.96
N GLU A 47 32.29 11.49 15.15
CA GLU A 47 33.39 10.80 15.80
C GLU A 47 34.66 10.84 14.95
N ALA A 48 34.54 10.66 13.64
CA ALA A 48 35.67 10.79 12.71
C ALA A 48 36.25 12.20 12.73
N GLU A 49 35.39 13.23 12.73
CA GLU A 49 35.83 14.64 12.85
C GLU A 49 36.54 14.92 14.19
N TYR A 50 35.99 14.40 15.28
CA TYR A 50 36.61 14.52 16.60
C TYR A 50 37.98 13.89 16.65
N LEU A 51 38.14 12.67 16.12
CA LEU A 51 39.44 11.99 16.09
C LEU A 51 40.46 12.70 15.19
N GLU A 52 40.04 13.30 14.09
CA GLU A 52 40.87 14.11 13.24
C GLU A 52 41.42 15.34 14.00
N LYS A 53 40.58 16.05 14.73
CA LYS A 53 40.97 17.20 15.56
C LYS A 53 41.93 16.82 16.69
N VAL A 54 41.69 15.71 17.36
CA VAL A 54 42.54 15.17 18.42
C VAL A 54 43.88 14.71 17.87
N GLY A 55 43.93 14.21 16.63
CA GLY A 55 45.15 13.76 15.96
C GLY A 55 46.08 14.87 15.50
N THR A 56 45.65 16.15 15.47
CA THR A 56 46.43 17.30 15.02
C THR A 56 47.29 17.98 16.11
N GLY A 57 47.18 17.51 17.37
CA GLY A 57 47.91 18.07 18.52
C GLY A 57 48.75 17.03 19.24
N ARG A 58 48.85 17.18 20.58
CA ARG A 58 49.49 16.17 21.42
C ARG A 58 48.67 14.89 21.42
N ILE A 59 49.16 13.84 20.76
CA ILE A 59 48.45 12.57 20.54
C ILE A 59 48.39 11.79 21.86
N ASP A 60 47.17 11.52 22.34
CA ASP A 60 46.93 10.55 23.39
C ASP A 60 46.59 9.19 22.75
N PRO A 61 47.47 8.18 22.89
CA PRO A 61 47.23 6.86 22.29
C PRO A 61 45.95 6.17 22.79
N PHE A 62 45.56 6.44 24.02
CA PHE A 62 44.33 5.87 24.61
C PHE A 62 43.07 6.44 23.93
N LEU A 63 43.02 7.77 23.72
CA LEU A 63 41.88 8.41 23.01
C LEU A 63 41.78 7.93 21.58
N LEU A 64 42.90 7.79 20.86
CA LEU A 64 42.90 7.27 19.49
C LEU A 64 42.44 5.81 19.42
N SER A 65 42.93 4.98 20.34
CA SER A 65 42.56 3.57 20.40
C SER A 65 41.08 3.36 20.73
N SER A 66 40.57 4.08 21.74
CA SER A 66 39.16 4.00 22.13
C SER A 66 38.23 4.57 21.04
N GLY A 67 38.59 5.68 20.41
CA GLY A 67 37.85 6.26 19.30
C GLY A 67 37.80 5.35 18.06
N SER A 68 38.94 4.74 17.72
CA SER A 68 39.01 3.74 16.63
C SER A 68 38.12 2.54 16.92
N SER A 69 38.10 2.02 18.14
CA SER A 69 37.22 0.92 18.55
C SER A 69 35.74 1.32 18.48
N PHE A 70 35.44 2.54 18.86
CA PHE A 70 34.07 3.07 18.77
C PHE A 70 33.63 3.24 17.32
N LEU A 71 34.47 3.71 16.42
CA LEU A 71 34.20 3.78 14.99
C LEU A 71 33.93 2.37 14.41
N SER A 72 34.74 1.38 14.78
CA SER A 72 34.51 0.00 14.37
C SER A 72 33.16 -0.55 14.84
N TYR A 73 32.78 -0.23 16.07
CA TYR A 73 31.45 -0.54 16.60
C TYR A 73 30.32 0.13 15.79
N LEU A 74 30.46 1.41 15.48
CA LEU A 74 29.49 2.14 14.68
C LEU A 74 29.37 1.56 13.25
N TRP A 75 30.48 1.16 12.65
CA TRP A 75 30.49 0.50 11.35
C TRP A 75 29.74 -0.83 11.37
N GLN A 76 29.98 -1.65 12.37
CA GLN A 76 29.26 -2.91 12.55
C GLN A 76 27.77 -2.65 12.75
N LYS A 77 27.43 -1.69 13.60
CA LYS A 77 26.03 -1.29 13.84
C LYS A 77 25.34 -0.81 12.57
N ARG A 78 26.05 -0.02 11.75
CA ARG A 78 25.56 0.44 10.46
C ARG A 78 25.24 -0.72 9.51
N VAL A 79 26.09 -1.72 9.44
CA VAL A 79 25.85 -2.91 8.60
C VAL A 79 24.62 -3.67 9.05
N GLU A 80 24.45 -3.89 10.35
CA GLU A 80 23.27 -4.55 10.91
C GLU A 80 21.97 -3.80 10.57
N ILE A 81 21.97 -2.47 10.72
CA ILE A 81 20.81 -1.63 10.40
C ILE A 81 20.54 -1.62 8.90
N ASP A 82 21.57 -1.60 8.06
CA ASP A 82 21.41 -1.65 6.60
C ASP A 82 20.84 -3.00 6.12
N GLU A 83 21.25 -4.11 6.72
CA GLU A 83 20.64 -5.41 6.47
C GLU A 83 19.17 -5.45 6.88
N ALA A 84 18.82 -4.88 8.04
CA ALA A 84 17.44 -4.72 8.48
C ALA A 84 16.63 -3.85 7.51
N ARG A 85 17.22 -2.76 6.97
CA ARG A 85 16.60 -1.91 5.95
C ARG A 85 16.28 -2.70 4.69
N VAL A 86 17.24 -3.45 4.17
CA VAL A 86 17.05 -4.28 2.96
C VAL A 86 15.95 -5.31 3.16
N SER A 87 15.93 -5.98 4.31
CA SER A 87 14.87 -6.93 4.68
C SER A 87 13.50 -6.25 4.76
N GLN A 88 13.42 -5.08 5.37
CA GLN A 88 12.17 -4.34 5.50
C GLN A 88 11.66 -3.80 4.17
N GLU A 89 12.55 -3.37 3.27
CA GLU A 89 12.17 -2.97 1.90
C GLU A 89 11.50 -4.12 1.13
N LYS A 90 11.95 -5.35 1.32
CA LYS A 90 11.30 -6.53 0.75
C LYS A 90 9.89 -6.75 1.32
N GLN A 91 9.72 -6.53 2.61
CA GLN A 91 8.40 -6.65 3.25
C GLN A 91 7.44 -5.55 2.76
N VAL A 92 7.91 -4.33 2.59
CA VAL A 92 7.13 -3.23 2.00
C VAL A 92 6.74 -3.56 0.56
N ALA A 93 7.66 -4.09 -0.24
CA ALA A 93 7.37 -4.49 -1.61
C ALA A 93 6.32 -5.60 -1.67
N ALA A 94 6.41 -6.62 -0.81
CA ALA A 94 5.40 -7.68 -0.70
C ALA A 94 4.03 -7.14 -0.29
N ALA A 95 3.97 -6.22 0.67
CA ALA A 95 2.72 -5.58 1.10
C ALA A 95 2.10 -4.72 0.00
N ARG A 96 2.90 -4.07 -0.85
CA ARG A 96 2.41 -3.35 -2.04
C ARG A 96 1.80 -4.27 -3.08
N GLU A 97 2.43 -5.41 -3.35
CA GLU A 97 1.88 -6.44 -4.25
C GLU A 97 0.56 -7.00 -3.73
N ASP A 98 0.46 -7.28 -2.44
CA ASP A 98 -0.78 -7.72 -1.80
C ASP A 98 -1.90 -6.68 -1.96
N LEU A 99 -1.58 -5.40 -1.79
CA LEU A 99 -2.54 -4.31 -2.00
C LEU A 99 -2.99 -4.20 -3.46
N ILE A 100 -2.07 -4.34 -4.42
CA ILE A 100 -2.39 -4.33 -5.86
C ILE A 100 -3.34 -5.48 -6.19
N SER A 101 -3.08 -6.68 -5.69
CA SER A 101 -3.95 -7.86 -5.86
C SER A 101 -5.34 -7.63 -5.24
N ALA A 102 -5.40 -7.11 -4.02
CA ALA A 102 -6.66 -6.82 -3.35
C ALA A 102 -7.50 -5.76 -4.10
N ARG A 103 -6.85 -4.73 -4.66
CA ARG A 103 -7.51 -3.73 -5.51
C ARG A 103 -8.07 -4.32 -6.80
N LYS A 104 -7.32 -5.20 -7.45
CA LYS A 104 -7.79 -5.90 -8.67
C LYS A 104 -9.04 -6.73 -8.38
N GLU A 105 -9.03 -7.49 -7.29
CA GLU A 105 -10.16 -8.30 -6.88
C GLU A 105 -11.40 -7.45 -6.56
N ARG A 106 -11.23 -6.34 -5.83
CA ARG A 106 -12.32 -5.39 -5.56
C ARG A 106 -12.89 -4.79 -6.84
N LYS A 107 -12.02 -4.29 -7.74
CA LYS A 107 -12.43 -3.71 -9.03
C LYS A 107 -13.18 -4.73 -9.90
N THR A 108 -12.75 -5.98 -9.90
CA THR A 108 -13.45 -7.06 -10.61
C THR A 108 -14.88 -7.23 -10.09
N MET A 109 -15.05 -7.24 -8.78
CA MET A 109 -16.38 -7.34 -8.16
C MET A 109 -17.25 -6.10 -8.41
N GLU A 110 -16.65 -4.90 -8.38
CA GLU A 110 -17.37 -3.66 -8.73
C GLU A 110 -17.85 -3.66 -10.18
N LYS A 111 -17.00 -4.13 -11.10
CA LYS A 111 -17.38 -4.26 -12.52
C LYS A 111 -18.49 -5.28 -12.74
N LEU A 112 -18.47 -6.39 -12.02
CA LEU A 112 -19.57 -7.36 -12.04
C LEU A 112 -20.87 -6.72 -11.54
N LYS A 113 -20.82 -5.95 -10.46
CA LYS A 113 -21.98 -5.21 -9.95
C LYS A 113 -22.50 -4.20 -10.97
N GLU A 114 -21.63 -3.42 -11.57
CA GLU A 114 -21.99 -2.45 -12.61
C GLU A 114 -22.66 -3.12 -13.81
N ASN A 115 -22.10 -4.22 -14.30
CA ASN A 115 -22.68 -4.98 -15.40
C ASN A 115 -24.05 -5.55 -15.03
N PHE A 116 -24.21 -6.07 -13.82
CA PHE A 116 -25.50 -6.54 -13.31
C PHE A 116 -26.55 -5.43 -13.30
N MET A 117 -26.19 -4.23 -12.80
CA MET A 117 -27.08 -3.08 -12.80
C MET A 117 -27.46 -2.62 -14.21
N LYS A 118 -26.50 -2.59 -15.14
CA LYS A 118 -26.76 -2.28 -16.55
C LYS A 118 -27.74 -3.27 -17.19
N GLN A 119 -27.58 -4.56 -16.92
CA GLN A 119 -28.47 -5.60 -17.42
C GLN A 119 -29.90 -5.46 -16.84
N GLN A 120 -30.01 -5.17 -15.54
CA GLN A 120 -31.30 -4.93 -14.88
C GLN A 120 -32.02 -3.70 -15.47
N ASN A 121 -31.30 -2.61 -15.66
CA ASN A 121 -31.87 -1.40 -16.26
C ASN A 121 -32.32 -1.65 -17.71
N LYS A 122 -31.51 -2.34 -18.50
CA LYS A 122 -31.88 -2.71 -19.88
C LYS A 122 -33.11 -3.62 -19.91
N ALA A 123 -33.20 -4.59 -19.01
CA ALA A 123 -34.38 -5.47 -18.91
C ALA A 123 -35.64 -4.70 -18.48
N ALA A 124 -35.53 -3.72 -17.58
CA ALA A 124 -36.61 -2.86 -17.18
C ALA A 124 -37.11 -2.00 -18.35
N LEU A 125 -36.22 -1.32 -19.06
CA LEU A 125 -36.58 -0.51 -20.25
C LEU A 125 -37.23 -1.35 -21.33
N ASN A 126 -36.75 -2.55 -21.60
CA ASN A 126 -37.35 -3.44 -22.58
C ASN A 126 -38.78 -3.89 -22.18
N ARG A 127 -39.04 -4.07 -20.87
CA ARG A 127 -40.39 -4.39 -20.37
C ARG A 127 -41.33 -3.19 -20.54
N GLU A 128 -40.89 -1.99 -20.17
CA GLU A 128 -41.66 -0.76 -20.36
C GLU A 128 -42.01 -0.55 -21.83
N GLN A 129 -41.03 -0.72 -22.72
CA GLN A 129 -41.28 -0.58 -24.17
C GLN A 129 -42.31 -1.60 -24.68
N LYS A 130 -42.20 -2.86 -24.29
CA LYS A 130 -43.21 -3.88 -24.65
C LYS A 130 -44.59 -3.51 -24.16
N THR A 131 -44.70 -3.01 -22.92
CA THR A 131 -46.00 -2.58 -22.38
C THR A 131 -46.57 -1.39 -23.15
N LEU A 132 -45.74 -0.41 -23.54
CA LEU A 132 -46.15 0.71 -24.36
C LEU A 132 -46.58 0.26 -25.77
N ASP A 133 -45.85 -0.66 -26.38
CA ASP A 133 -46.21 -1.23 -27.68
C ASP A 133 -47.56 -1.97 -27.63
N GLU A 134 -47.78 -2.77 -26.56
CA GLU A 134 -49.06 -3.46 -26.35
C GLU A 134 -50.22 -2.48 -26.17
N ILE A 135 -50.04 -1.39 -25.41
CA ILE A 135 -51.01 -0.33 -25.23
C ILE A 135 -51.29 0.37 -26.58
N GLY A 136 -50.24 0.68 -27.33
CA GLY A 136 -50.31 1.30 -28.65
C GLY A 136 -51.14 0.44 -29.63
N ILE A 137 -50.89 -0.87 -29.68
CA ILE A 137 -51.63 -1.82 -30.52
C ILE A 137 -53.10 -1.89 -30.11
N SER A 138 -53.40 -1.94 -28.79
CA SER A 138 -54.75 -2.00 -28.28
C SER A 138 -55.57 -0.75 -28.62
N LEU A 139 -54.94 0.44 -28.55
CA LEU A 139 -55.56 1.72 -28.91
C LEU A 139 -55.90 1.80 -30.43
N VAL A 140 -55.00 1.29 -31.27
CA VAL A 140 -55.22 1.22 -32.71
C VAL A 140 -56.40 0.28 -33.06
N HIS A 141 -56.55 -0.82 -32.31
CA HIS A 141 -57.68 -1.75 -32.50
C HIS A 141 -59.02 -1.18 -32.05
N LEU A 142 -59.04 -0.39 -30.96
CA LEU A 142 -60.23 0.29 -30.45
C LEU A 142 -60.64 1.45 -31.32
N GLY A 143 -59.72 2.11 -31.98
CA GLY A 143 -60.01 3.27 -32.89
C GLY A 143 -60.53 2.85 -34.29
N LYS A 144 -60.55 1.57 -34.61
CA LYS A 144 -61.09 1.02 -35.86
C LYS A 144 -62.52 0.50 -35.78
N ARG A 145 -63.19 0.69 -34.67
CA ARG A 145 -64.63 0.43 -34.50
C ARG A 145 -65.37 1.75 -34.45
#